data_dbe86ba25917e4253bcdabcf3f8089f1
#
_entry.id   dbe86ba25917e4253bcdabcf3f8089f1
#
_cell.length_a   1.000
_cell.length_b   1.000
_cell.length_c   1.000
_cell.angle_alpha   90.00
_cell.angle_beta   90.00
_cell.angle_gamma   90.00
#
_symmetry.space_group_name_H-M   'P 1'
#
loop_
_entity.id
_entity.type
_entity.pdbx_description
1 polymer ?
#
loop_
_entity_poly.entity_id
_entity_poly.type
_entity_poly.pdbx_seq_one_letter_code
_entity_poly.pdbx_strand_id
1 'polypeptide(L)'
;LRQIALVARNLAETRGQFFQLLGLENDFLDEGVGFFGLDNSVMPIGQTFLEIVSPNRDDTTAGRLLTRRSGDGGYMVLVQVGDIAPVSLRVDRLGIRKVWETDREEVTAFHVHPKDIGAAIVSFDEMRPPEEWIWAGPGWRNRRASHVEAISGVTIQCKDPESVARRWSQV
;
A
#
# COMPACT_ATOMS: atom_id res chain seq x y z
N LEU A 1 0.41 10.45 3.03
CA LEU A 1 0.97 9.28 2.35
C LEU A 1 1.98 8.61 3.27
N ARG A 2 1.84 7.31 3.49
CA ARG A 2 2.78 6.56 4.33
C ARG A 2 3.46 5.43 3.58
N GLN A 3 2.71 4.72 2.71
CA GLN A 3 3.23 3.59 1.94
C GLN A 3 2.64 3.56 0.55
N ILE A 4 3.42 3.06 -0.41
CA ILE A 4 2.98 2.70 -1.75
C ILE A 4 3.25 1.22 -1.93
N ALA A 5 2.26 0.47 -2.43
CA ALA A 5 2.45 -0.91 -2.84
C ALA A 5 2.44 -1.02 -4.37
N LEU A 6 3.43 -1.72 -4.88
CA LEU A 6 3.54 -2.17 -6.27
C LEU A 6 3.17 -3.65 -6.35
N VAL A 7 2.70 -4.10 -7.50
CA VAL A 7 2.50 -5.51 -7.79
C VAL A 7 3.46 -5.95 -8.87
N ALA A 8 4.14 -7.07 -8.66
CA ALA A 8 5.08 -7.65 -9.60
C ALA A 8 4.82 -9.16 -9.80
N ARG A 9 5.17 -9.68 -10.98
CA ARG A 9 5.09 -11.13 -11.26
C ARG A 9 6.18 -11.92 -10.55
N ASN A 10 7.36 -11.33 -10.45
CA ASN A 10 8.54 -11.93 -9.84
C ASN A 10 9.04 -11.07 -8.68
N LEU A 11 8.64 -11.45 -7.46
CA LEU A 11 9.04 -10.73 -6.26
C LEU A 11 10.57 -10.64 -6.12
N ALA A 12 11.26 -11.76 -6.29
CA ALA A 12 12.71 -11.83 -6.04
C ALA A 12 13.51 -10.91 -6.99
N GLU A 13 13.15 -10.91 -8.27
CA GLU A 13 13.80 -10.07 -9.27
C GLU A 13 13.52 -8.59 -9.01
N THR A 14 12.25 -8.22 -8.87
CA THR A 14 11.84 -6.83 -8.66
C THR A 14 12.40 -6.28 -7.34
N ARG A 15 12.36 -7.08 -6.28
CA ARG A 15 12.99 -6.77 -5.00
C ARG A 15 14.47 -6.48 -5.16
N GLY A 16 15.22 -7.35 -5.88
CA GLY A 16 16.66 -7.16 -6.13
C GLY A 16 16.97 -5.86 -6.86
N GLN A 17 16.18 -5.50 -7.87
CA GLN A 17 16.31 -4.24 -8.59
C GLN A 17 16.11 -3.03 -7.68
N PHE A 18 15.08 -3.04 -6.83
CA PHE A 18 14.83 -1.96 -5.88
C PHE A 18 15.89 -1.88 -4.78
N PHE A 19 16.42 -3.00 -4.31
CA PHE A 19 17.53 -3.03 -3.35
C PHE A 19 18.75 -2.28 -3.90
N GLN A 20 19.13 -2.55 -5.13
CA GLN A 20 20.23 -1.85 -5.81
C GLN A 20 19.91 -0.36 -6.01
N LEU A 21 18.73 -0.05 -6.52
CA LEU A 21 18.32 1.32 -6.82
C LEU A 21 18.25 2.19 -5.57
N LEU A 22 17.73 1.68 -4.47
CA LEU A 22 17.47 2.44 -3.25
C LEU A 22 18.64 2.35 -2.25
N GLY A 23 19.62 1.46 -2.50
CA GLY A 23 20.71 1.20 -1.57
C GLY A 23 20.21 0.56 -0.27
N LEU A 24 19.39 -0.46 -0.37
CA LEU A 24 18.84 -1.21 0.75
C LEU A 24 19.67 -2.45 1.03
N GLU A 25 19.81 -2.79 2.32
CA GLU A 25 20.43 -4.04 2.76
C GLU A 25 19.39 -5.03 3.30
N ASN A 26 18.26 -4.54 3.80
CA ASN A 26 17.25 -5.32 4.46
C ASN A 26 15.84 -4.80 4.17
N ASP A 27 14.86 -5.69 4.22
CA ASP A 27 13.43 -5.42 4.15
C ASP A 27 12.67 -6.20 5.24
N PHE A 28 11.37 -6.13 5.19
CA PHE A 28 10.48 -6.94 5.99
C PHE A 28 9.57 -7.75 5.08
N LEU A 29 9.44 -9.05 5.37
CA LEU A 29 8.51 -9.96 4.72
C LEU A 29 7.33 -10.15 5.69
N ASP A 30 6.17 -9.60 5.34
CA ASP A 30 4.97 -9.70 6.16
C ASP A 30 4.16 -10.94 5.77
N GLU A 31 4.20 -11.96 6.61
CA GLU A 31 3.40 -13.18 6.40
C GLU A 31 1.89 -12.93 6.40
N GLY A 32 1.43 -11.81 6.96
CA GLY A 32 0.02 -11.42 7.00
C GLY A 32 -0.60 -11.22 5.63
N VAL A 33 0.19 -10.83 4.63
CA VAL A 33 -0.30 -10.70 3.24
C VAL A 33 -0.66 -12.04 2.59
N GLY A 34 -0.22 -13.16 3.18
CA GLY A 34 -0.62 -14.50 2.78
C GLY A 34 -2.13 -14.73 2.82
N PHE A 35 -2.86 -14.00 3.68
CA PHE A 35 -4.33 -13.99 3.69
C PHE A 35 -4.89 -13.61 2.31
N PHE A 36 -4.25 -12.69 1.59
CA PHE A 36 -4.64 -12.26 0.24
C PHE A 36 -4.05 -13.14 -0.88
N GLY A 37 -3.27 -14.18 -0.53
CA GLY A 37 -2.55 -15.02 -1.49
C GLY A 37 -1.36 -14.31 -2.11
N LEU A 38 -0.64 -13.54 -1.30
CA LEU A 38 0.50 -12.75 -1.72
C LEU A 38 1.73 -13.08 -0.87
N ASP A 39 2.90 -12.92 -1.47
CA ASP A 39 4.16 -12.68 -0.79
C ASP A 39 4.54 -11.20 -0.98
N ASN A 40 5.32 -10.64 -0.08
CA ASN A 40 5.74 -9.25 -0.19
C ASN A 40 7.17 -8.98 0.23
N SER A 41 7.56 -7.74 0.04
CA SER A 41 8.79 -7.12 0.54
C SER A 41 8.49 -5.67 0.88
N VAL A 42 8.59 -5.30 2.15
CA VAL A 42 8.37 -3.93 2.63
C VAL A 42 9.71 -3.26 2.91
N MET A 43 9.99 -2.19 2.19
CA MET A 43 11.25 -1.46 2.15
C MET A 43 11.08 -0.08 2.80
N PRO A 44 11.69 0.18 3.97
CA PRO A 44 11.65 1.50 4.58
C PRO A 44 12.50 2.52 3.81
N ILE A 45 11.91 3.67 3.52
CA ILE A 45 12.55 4.84 2.91
C ILE A 45 12.29 6.03 3.82
N GLY A 46 13.18 6.26 4.78
CA GLY A 46 12.96 7.24 5.84
C GLY A 46 11.75 6.89 6.70
N GLN A 47 10.75 7.76 6.68
CA GLN A 47 9.47 7.57 7.37
C GLN A 47 8.36 7.04 6.44
N THR A 48 8.69 6.72 5.20
CA THR A 48 7.78 6.19 4.19
C THR A 48 8.18 4.78 3.77
N PHE A 49 7.30 4.07 3.09
CA PHE A 49 7.53 2.67 2.78
C PHE A 49 7.16 2.36 1.33
N LEU A 50 8.01 1.59 0.67
CA LEU A 50 7.71 0.96 -0.59
C LEU A 50 7.50 -0.53 -0.36
N GLU A 51 6.37 -1.04 -0.82
CA GLU A 51 6.07 -2.45 -0.79
C GLU A 51 6.03 -3.02 -2.20
N ILE A 52 6.51 -4.23 -2.37
CA ILE A 52 6.28 -5.03 -3.56
C ILE A 52 5.49 -6.26 -3.13
N VAL A 53 4.35 -6.51 -3.77
CA VAL A 53 3.57 -7.72 -3.58
C VAL A 53 3.62 -8.59 -4.83
N SER A 54 3.60 -9.90 -4.66
CA SER A 54 3.54 -10.87 -5.75
C SER A 54 2.53 -11.96 -5.42
N PRO A 55 1.67 -12.38 -6.36
CA PRO A 55 0.77 -13.52 -6.15
C PRO A 55 1.57 -14.79 -5.88
N ASN A 56 1.21 -15.54 -4.82
CA ASN A 56 1.78 -16.85 -4.50
C ASN A 56 0.81 -18.00 -4.80
N ARG A 57 -0.37 -17.68 -5.31
CA ARG A 57 -1.37 -18.64 -5.78
C ARG A 57 -2.20 -18.05 -6.91
N ASP A 58 -2.91 -18.92 -7.62
CA ASP A 58 -3.83 -18.50 -8.67
C ASP A 58 -5.04 -17.71 -8.13
N ASP A 59 -5.71 -16.99 -9.03
CA ASP A 59 -6.98 -16.30 -8.81
C ASP A 59 -6.98 -15.22 -7.70
N THR A 60 -5.83 -14.61 -7.46
CA THR A 60 -5.73 -13.45 -6.56
C THR A 60 -6.15 -12.15 -7.26
N THR A 61 -6.55 -11.14 -6.48
CA THR A 61 -6.83 -9.79 -7.02
C THR A 61 -5.61 -9.19 -7.69
N ALA A 62 -4.43 -9.39 -7.12
CA ALA A 62 -3.15 -8.95 -7.68
C ALA A 62 -2.83 -9.68 -9.00
N GLY A 63 -3.02 -11.00 -9.07
CA GLY A 63 -2.82 -11.79 -10.29
C GLY A 63 -3.73 -11.34 -11.43
N ARG A 64 -5.02 -11.10 -11.15
CA ARG A 64 -5.96 -10.56 -12.14
C ARG A 64 -5.56 -9.16 -12.63
N LEU A 65 -4.98 -8.33 -11.75
CA LEU A 65 -4.48 -7.01 -12.13
C LEU A 65 -3.27 -7.10 -13.07
N LEU A 66 -2.28 -7.93 -12.72
CA LEU A 66 -1.10 -8.22 -13.55
C LEU A 66 -1.50 -8.71 -14.95
N THR A 67 -2.46 -9.63 -15.02
CA THR A 67 -2.98 -10.14 -16.30
C THR A 67 -3.65 -9.04 -17.12
N ARG A 68 -4.54 -8.26 -16.50
CA ARG A 68 -5.26 -7.17 -17.18
C ARG A 68 -4.35 -6.06 -17.69
N ARG A 69 -3.25 -5.77 -16.96
CA ARG A 69 -2.26 -4.74 -17.32
C ARG A 69 -1.16 -5.26 -18.23
N SER A 70 -1.04 -6.57 -18.36
CA SER A 70 0.05 -7.26 -19.07
C SER A 70 1.44 -6.95 -18.51
N GLY A 71 1.53 -6.59 -17.23
CA GLY A 71 2.81 -6.29 -16.57
C GLY A 71 2.67 -5.76 -15.15
N ASP A 72 3.81 -5.52 -14.55
CA ASP A 72 3.97 -5.00 -13.19
C ASP A 72 3.53 -3.54 -13.10
N GLY A 73 3.24 -3.07 -11.88
CA GLY A 73 2.84 -1.67 -11.71
C GLY A 73 2.29 -1.30 -10.34
N GLY A 74 1.69 -0.11 -10.24
CA GLY A 74 1.09 0.38 -9.02
C GLY A 74 -0.11 -0.48 -8.58
N TYR A 75 -0.26 -0.68 -7.27
CA TYR A 75 -1.29 -1.52 -6.67
C TYR A 75 -2.12 -0.78 -5.63
N MET A 76 -1.47 -0.26 -4.58
CA MET A 76 -2.16 0.41 -3.47
C MET A 76 -1.45 1.70 -3.06
N VAL A 77 -2.23 2.59 -2.47
CA VAL A 77 -1.76 3.77 -1.75
C VAL A 77 -2.26 3.69 -0.31
N LEU A 78 -1.35 3.74 0.66
CA LEU A 78 -1.69 3.66 2.08
C LEU A 78 -1.49 5.04 2.72
N VAL A 79 -2.54 5.54 3.35
CA VAL A 79 -2.61 6.85 3.98
C VAL A 79 -2.78 6.68 5.48
N GLN A 80 -1.78 7.07 6.23
CA GLN A 80 -1.91 7.14 7.67
C GLN A 80 -2.74 8.35 8.07
N VAL A 81 -3.70 8.14 8.97
CA VAL A 81 -4.58 9.16 9.53
C VAL A 81 -4.45 9.20 11.05
N GLY A 82 -4.71 10.35 11.66
CA GLY A 82 -4.65 10.50 13.12
C GLY A 82 -5.93 10.04 13.83
N ASP A 83 -7.07 9.98 13.10
CA ASP A 83 -8.35 9.48 13.57
C ASP A 83 -9.08 8.89 12.37
N ILE A 84 -9.34 7.59 12.42
CA ILE A 84 -9.94 6.86 11.31
C ILE A 84 -11.48 6.99 11.29
N ALA A 85 -12.12 7.30 12.41
CA ALA A 85 -13.57 7.33 12.51
C ALA A 85 -14.22 8.38 11.58
N PRO A 86 -13.75 9.63 11.50
CA PRO A 86 -14.28 10.60 10.54
C PRO A 86 -14.09 10.17 9.08
N VAL A 87 -12.97 9.51 8.76
CA VAL A 87 -12.69 9.02 7.40
C VAL A 87 -13.65 7.91 7.05
N SER A 88 -13.85 6.95 7.96
CA SER A 88 -14.80 5.84 7.81
C SER A 88 -16.22 6.36 7.54
N LEU A 89 -16.69 7.34 8.32
CA LEU A 89 -18.01 7.96 8.13
C LEU A 89 -18.15 8.66 6.77
N ARG A 90 -17.10 9.33 6.27
CA ARG A 90 -17.13 9.94 4.93
C ARG A 90 -17.20 8.89 3.83
N VAL A 91 -16.39 7.84 3.93
CA VAL A 91 -16.40 6.70 3.01
C VAL A 91 -17.79 6.09 2.91
N ASP A 92 -18.44 5.84 4.06
CA ASP A 92 -19.78 5.27 4.13
C ASP A 92 -20.84 6.19 3.50
N ARG A 93 -20.80 7.50 3.82
CA ARG A 93 -21.71 8.52 3.23
C ARG A 93 -21.55 8.65 1.72
N LEU A 94 -20.37 8.44 1.20
CA LEU A 94 -20.06 8.49 -0.23
C LEU A 94 -20.40 7.18 -0.95
N GLY A 95 -20.88 6.14 -0.24
CA GLY A 95 -21.17 4.84 -0.79
C GLY A 95 -19.95 4.11 -1.32
N ILE A 96 -18.77 4.39 -0.77
CA ILE A 96 -17.52 3.72 -1.14
C ILE A 96 -17.43 2.42 -0.34
N ARG A 97 -17.29 1.30 -1.03
CA ARG A 97 -17.20 -0.02 -0.37
C ARG A 97 -15.86 -0.19 0.32
N LYS A 98 -15.90 -0.60 1.57
CA LYS A 98 -14.74 -1.17 2.26
C LYS A 98 -14.63 -2.64 1.86
N VAL A 99 -13.46 -3.06 1.41
CA VAL A 99 -13.21 -4.42 0.90
C VAL A 99 -12.36 -5.27 1.83
N TRP A 100 -11.81 -4.65 2.84
CA TRP A 100 -11.10 -5.28 3.95
C TRP A 100 -11.05 -4.30 5.11
N GLU A 101 -11.16 -4.81 6.33
CA GLU A 101 -11.10 -4.03 7.57
C GLU A 101 -10.39 -4.82 8.65
N THR A 102 -9.67 -4.12 9.53
CA THR A 102 -9.09 -4.69 10.76
C THR A 102 -9.17 -3.68 11.89
N ASP A 103 -9.38 -4.20 13.10
CA ASP A 103 -9.33 -3.42 14.33
C ASP A 103 -8.58 -4.25 15.37
N ARG A 104 -7.36 -3.81 15.70
CA ARG A 104 -6.45 -4.44 16.65
C ARG A 104 -5.95 -3.38 17.62
N GLU A 105 -5.28 -3.80 18.69
CA GLU A 105 -4.70 -2.88 19.67
C GLU A 105 -3.80 -1.84 19.03
N GLU A 106 -2.93 -2.26 18.10
CA GLU A 106 -1.91 -1.41 17.47
C GLU A 106 -2.39 -0.66 16.21
N VAL A 107 -3.52 -1.08 15.61
CA VAL A 107 -3.98 -0.50 14.34
C VAL A 107 -5.47 -0.68 14.12
N THR A 108 -6.11 0.37 13.62
CA THR A 108 -7.39 0.26 12.91
C THR A 108 -7.18 0.67 11.47
N ALA A 109 -7.60 -0.16 10.52
CA ALA A 109 -7.39 0.11 9.11
C ALA A 109 -8.51 -0.47 8.25
N PHE A 110 -8.72 0.14 7.07
CA PHE A 110 -9.60 -0.40 6.05
C PHE A 110 -9.13 -0.07 4.64
N HIS A 111 -9.40 -0.99 3.72
CA HIS A 111 -9.16 -0.79 2.29
C HIS A 111 -10.45 -0.45 1.56
N VAL A 112 -10.42 0.55 0.68
CA VAL A 112 -11.57 0.91 -0.14
C VAL A 112 -11.44 0.38 -1.57
N HIS A 113 -12.60 0.06 -2.15
CA HIS A 113 -12.67 -0.58 -3.45
C HIS A 113 -12.22 0.37 -4.58
N PRO A 114 -11.26 -0.04 -5.44
CA PRO A 114 -10.66 0.83 -6.46
C PRO A 114 -11.64 1.33 -7.53
N LYS A 115 -12.78 0.67 -7.74
CA LYS A 115 -13.82 1.16 -8.67
C LYS A 115 -14.64 2.29 -8.07
N ASP A 116 -14.70 2.41 -6.74
CA ASP A 116 -15.54 3.39 -6.06
C ASP A 116 -14.75 4.67 -5.72
N ILE A 117 -13.47 4.53 -5.35
CA ILE A 117 -12.55 5.65 -5.10
C ILE A 117 -11.85 6.14 -6.39
N GLY A 118 -11.66 5.23 -7.34
CA GLY A 118 -10.94 5.46 -8.61
C GLY A 118 -9.47 5.12 -8.56
N ALA A 119 -9.00 4.49 -9.62
CA ALA A 119 -7.61 4.25 -10.03
C ALA A 119 -6.78 3.26 -9.20
N ALA A 120 -6.81 3.29 -7.86
CA ALA A 120 -6.01 2.41 -7.01
C ALA A 120 -6.83 1.87 -5.84
N ILE A 121 -6.38 0.80 -5.20
CA ILE A 121 -6.83 0.46 -3.85
C ILE A 121 -6.23 1.51 -2.91
N VAL A 122 -7.04 2.09 -2.05
CA VAL A 122 -6.57 3.02 -1.02
C VAL A 122 -6.81 2.40 0.35
N SER A 123 -5.79 2.42 1.19
CA SER A 123 -5.89 2.09 2.60
C SER A 123 -5.88 3.34 3.44
N PHE A 124 -6.70 3.37 4.49
CA PHE A 124 -6.63 4.34 5.56
C PHE A 124 -6.26 3.59 6.83
N ASP A 125 -5.24 4.08 7.52
CA ASP A 125 -4.60 3.37 8.63
C ASP A 125 -4.37 4.34 9.79
N GLU A 126 -4.93 4.03 10.95
CA GLU A 126 -4.65 4.70 12.21
C GLU A 126 -3.75 3.80 13.06
N MET A 127 -2.52 4.23 13.33
CA MET A 127 -1.57 3.49 14.15
C MET A 127 -1.61 3.94 15.60
N ARG A 128 -1.39 3.01 16.50
CA ARG A 128 -1.26 3.24 17.94
C ARG A 128 0.00 2.57 18.47
N PRO A 129 1.07 3.33 18.82
CA PRO A 129 1.17 4.79 18.75
C PRO A 129 1.36 5.30 17.29
N PRO A 130 1.06 6.60 17.02
CA PRO A 130 1.07 7.17 15.66
C PRO A 130 2.43 7.13 14.95
N GLU A 131 3.52 7.02 15.69
CA GLU A 131 4.87 6.94 15.12
C GLU A 131 5.18 5.60 14.50
N GLU A 132 4.44 4.53 14.90
CA GLU A 132 4.67 3.19 14.40
C GLU A 132 4.07 2.99 13.01
N TRP A 133 4.57 1.95 12.36
CA TRP A 133 4.03 1.43 11.10
C TRP A 133 4.17 -0.08 11.12
N ILE A 134 3.18 -0.76 11.69
CA ILE A 134 3.27 -2.20 11.97
C ILE A 134 3.44 -3.04 10.71
N TRP A 135 2.96 -2.55 9.56
CA TRP A 135 3.08 -3.24 8.27
C TRP A 135 4.54 -3.35 7.79
N ALA A 136 5.46 -2.56 8.34
CA ALA A 136 6.89 -2.66 8.04
C ALA A 136 7.66 -3.54 9.03
N GLY A 137 6.95 -4.15 9.96
CA GLY A 137 7.51 -5.06 10.98
C GLY A 137 8.36 -4.37 12.04
N PRO A 138 8.78 -5.14 13.05
CA PRO A 138 9.57 -4.62 14.17
C PRO A 138 10.92 -4.10 13.69
N GLY A 139 11.40 -3.02 14.32
CA GLY A 139 12.72 -2.47 14.05
C GLY A 139 12.90 -1.85 12.66
N TRP A 140 11.84 -1.46 11.99
CA TRP A 140 11.90 -0.83 10.66
C TRP A 140 12.77 0.44 10.65
N ARG A 141 12.88 1.16 11.76
CA ARG A 141 13.74 2.35 11.91
C ARG A 141 15.24 2.06 11.76
N ASN A 142 15.63 0.79 11.92
CA ASN A 142 17.02 0.35 11.74
C ASN A 142 17.32 -0.06 10.29
N ARG A 143 16.31 -0.16 9.44
CA ARG A 143 16.45 -0.45 8.02
C ARG A 143 16.39 0.87 7.26
N ARG A 144 17.39 1.17 6.46
CA ARG A 144 17.48 2.46 5.77
C ARG A 144 17.90 2.27 4.33
N ALA A 145 17.25 3.02 3.45
CA ALA A 145 17.76 3.25 2.11
C ALA A 145 18.93 4.25 2.18
N SER A 146 20.02 3.98 1.48
CA SER A 146 21.19 4.87 1.47
C SER A 146 21.20 5.85 0.31
N HIS A 147 20.40 5.61 -0.73
CA HIS A 147 20.37 6.44 -1.94
C HIS A 147 19.18 7.43 -1.98
N VAL A 148 18.17 7.23 -1.13
CA VAL A 148 16.94 8.02 -1.10
C VAL A 148 16.49 8.24 0.35
N GLU A 149 15.82 9.37 0.60
CA GLU A 149 15.42 9.77 1.97
C GLU A 149 13.94 9.56 2.26
N ALA A 150 13.08 9.72 1.25
CA ALA A 150 11.63 9.59 1.42
C ALA A 150 10.92 9.40 0.09
N ILE A 151 9.69 8.87 0.15
CA ILE A 151 8.72 8.95 -0.94
C ILE A 151 7.96 10.27 -0.76
N SER A 152 8.18 11.23 -1.65
CA SER A 152 7.56 12.56 -1.57
C SER A 152 6.11 12.60 -2.08
N GLY A 153 5.71 11.62 -2.87
CA GLY A 153 4.37 11.57 -3.44
C GLY A 153 4.16 10.42 -4.40
N VAL A 154 2.94 10.34 -4.94
CA VAL A 154 2.56 9.37 -5.96
C VAL A 154 1.76 10.05 -7.07
N THR A 155 2.08 9.74 -8.31
CA THR A 155 1.27 10.15 -9.47
C THR A 155 0.48 8.96 -9.96
N ILE A 156 -0.84 9.11 -10.07
CA ILE A 156 -1.74 8.05 -10.52
C ILE A 156 -2.24 8.39 -11.91
N GLN A 157 -1.92 7.54 -12.88
CA GLN A 157 -2.43 7.66 -14.24
C GLN A 157 -3.81 7.02 -14.35
N CYS A 158 -4.80 7.77 -14.82
CA CYS A 158 -6.17 7.32 -15.03
C CYS A 158 -6.82 8.00 -16.23
N LYS A 159 -7.98 7.47 -16.68
CA LYS A 159 -8.68 7.99 -17.87
C LYS A 159 -9.33 9.35 -17.63
N ASP A 160 -9.80 9.60 -16.40
CA ASP A 160 -10.47 10.85 -16.01
C ASP A 160 -9.84 11.34 -14.68
N PRO A 161 -8.70 12.04 -14.77
CA PRO A 161 -7.97 12.49 -13.58
C PRO A 161 -8.75 13.53 -12.76
N GLU A 162 -9.55 14.37 -13.38
CA GLU A 162 -10.34 15.37 -12.66
C GLU A 162 -11.45 14.73 -11.81
N SER A 163 -12.14 13.74 -12.35
CA SER A 163 -13.15 12.99 -11.60
C SER A 163 -12.54 12.22 -10.44
N VAL A 164 -11.40 11.57 -10.66
CA VAL A 164 -10.67 10.85 -9.61
C VAL A 164 -10.16 11.83 -8.53
N ALA A 165 -9.58 12.95 -8.91
CA ALA A 165 -9.12 13.97 -7.97
C ALA A 165 -10.26 14.52 -7.11
N ARG A 166 -11.41 14.85 -7.72
CA ARG A 166 -12.62 15.26 -6.98
C ARG A 166 -13.08 14.17 -6.01
N ARG A 167 -13.04 12.92 -6.43
CA ARG A 167 -13.46 11.78 -5.58
C ARG A 167 -12.53 11.61 -4.38
N TRP A 168 -11.23 11.67 -4.61
CA TRP A 168 -10.23 11.57 -3.54
C TRP A 168 -10.30 12.73 -2.55
N SER A 169 -10.59 13.96 -3.02
CA SER A 169 -10.71 15.13 -2.15
C SER A 169 -11.97 15.13 -1.26
N GLN A 170 -12.92 14.24 -1.51
CA GLN A 170 -14.12 14.08 -0.70
C GLN A 170 -13.90 13.15 0.52
N VAL A 171 -12.87 12.35 0.50
CA VAL A 171 -12.52 11.39 1.55
C VAL A 171 -11.47 11.97 2.48
#